data_27a917d0fd2cf86e10679856001b6802
#
_entry.id   27a917d0fd2cf86e10679856001b6802
#
_cell.length_a   1.000
_cell.length_b   1.000
_cell.length_c   1.000
_cell.angle_alpha   90.00
_cell.angle_beta   90.00
_cell.angle_gamma   90.00
#
_symmetry.space_group_name_H-M   'P 1'
#
loop_
_entity.id
_entity.type
_entity.pdbx_description
1 polymer ?
#
loop_
_entity_poly.entity_id
_entity_poly.type
_entity_poly.pdbx_seq_one_letter_code
_entity_poly.pdbx_strand_id
1 'polypeptide(L)'
;MIKKILLAILLLPTLLYAQINTERVMTIARNALYFEDYVLSIQYFNQVINAKPYLYEPYFFRALAKINLDDFQGAEMDCDLAIQRNPFVVGAYQIRGLARIRQDKFDGAIEDYKTALKYDPENVVLWHNLSLCHMQKEDFSSAKEDLGKLLAIAPRYTRAYLMRGEVNLKQNDTIQALKDFDTAIDMDRYDPDSWAARAIVRLQQADYKEAESDLDQAIHLSVRNSGNYINRALARFHQNNLRGAMSDYDLALDIDPNNFLGHYNRGLLRAQVGDDNRAIEDFDFVLKIEPDNMMATFNRGLLRAQTGDYRGAISDYSRVIDEYPNFMAGYYHRAEARKKIGDRKGAEQDEFKVMKMQLDKRNGVTSGGNGKDVADNNNGDSGQDSSKTRKKSDKNMENYRKIVIADDSEADQRYKSDYRGREIGRAHV
;
A
#
# COMPACT_ATOMS: atom_id res chain seq x y z
N MET A 1 29.93 -13.22 74.30
CA MET A 1 28.64 -13.25 73.59
C MET A 1 28.08 -11.86 73.22
N ILE A 2 28.11 -10.89 74.11
CA ILE A 2 27.56 -9.53 73.94
C ILE A 2 28.18 -8.77 72.74
N LYS A 3 29.53 -8.87 72.52
CA LYS A 3 30.20 -8.22 71.39
C LYS A 3 29.75 -8.77 70.01
N LYS A 4 29.34 -10.02 69.89
CA LYS A 4 28.82 -10.58 68.61
C LYS A 4 27.38 -10.19 68.33
N ILE A 5 26.60 -9.96 69.38
CA ILE A 5 25.21 -9.48 69.27
C ILE A 5 25.19 -7.98 68.89
N LEU A 6 26.12 -7.19 69.45
CA LEU A 6 26.26 -5.76 69.03
C LEU A 6 26.69 -5.60 67.58
N LEU A 7 27.55 -6.48 67.04
CA LEU A 7 27.97 -6.48 65.67
C LEU A 7 26.83 -6.88 64.72
N ALA A 8 25.97 -7.81 65.14
CA ALA A 8 24.78 -8.21 64.37
C ALA A 8 23.70 -7.10 64.29
N ILE A 9 23.57 -6.32 65.39
CA ILE A 9 22.63 -5.16 65.43
C ILE A 9 23.15 -3.97 64.63
N LEU A 10 24.45 -3.78 64.48
CA LEU A 10 25.08 -2.74 63.67
C LEU A 10 25.03 -3.04 62.16
N LEU A 11 24.85 -4.30 61.76
CA LEU A 11 24.69 -4.72 60.36
C LEU A 11 23.24 -4.72 59.87
N LEU A 12 22.26 -4.62 60.77
CA LEU A 12 20.83 -4.56 60.45
C LEU A 12 20.36 -3.26 59.76
N PRO A 13 20.99 -2.06 59.98
CA PRO A 13 20.54 -0.86 59.27
C PRO A 13 21.01 -0.77 57.81
N THR A 14 21.94 -1.59 57.36
CA THR A 14 22.43 -1.54 55.98
C THR A 14 21.58 -2.29 54.99
N LEU A 15 20.51 -2.96 55.45
CA LEU A 15 19.49 -3.63 54.61
C LEU A 15 18.19 -2.82 54.45
N LEU A 16 18.15 -1.61 54.94
CA LEU A 16 17.14 -0.64 54.50
C LEU A 16 17.54 -0.17 53.09
N TYR A 17 17.42 -1.06 52.10
CA TYR A 17 17.28 -0.62 50.75
C TYR A 17 16.15 0.41 50.75
N ALA A 18 16.48 1.63 50.36
CA ALA A 18 15.47 2.66 50.15
C ALA A 18 14.39 2.05 49.25
N GLN A 19 13.27 1.68 49.87
CA GLN A 19 12.20 1.00 49.18
C GLN A 19 11.71 2.01 48.14
N ILE A 20 12.05 1.78 46.87
CA ILE A 20 11.66 2.66 45.76
C ILE A 20 10.16 2.84 45.88
N ASN A 21 9.70 4.07 46.02
CA ASN A 21 8.27 4.39 45.96
C ASN A 21 7.80 4.16 44.51
N THR A 22 7.42 2.91 44.23
CA THR A 22 7.03 2.46 42.90
C THR A 22 5.84 3.23 42.35
N GLU A 23 4.93 3.73 43.17
CA GLU A 23 3.80 4.55 42.73
C GLU A 23 4.26 5.91 42.23
N ARG A 24 5.18 6.56 42.95
CA ARG A 24 5.78 7.82 42.52
C ARG A 24 6.58 7.63 41.22
N VAL A 25 7.38 6.57 41.12
CA VAL A 25 8.16 6.26 39.91
C VAL A 25 7.23 5.96 38.73
N MET A 26 6.13 5.23 38.95
CA MET A 26 5.11 4.94 37.96
C MET A 26 4.44 6.22 37.44
N THR A 27 4.14 7.18 38.35
CA THR A 27 3.59 8.48 37.97
C THR A 27 4.56 9.29 37.13
N ILE A 28 5.85 9.32 37.50
CA ILE A 28 6.89 9.99 36.71
C ILE A 28 7.02 9.36 35.33
N ALA A 29 7.02 8.02 35.27
CA ALA A 29 7.09 7.28 34.01
C ALA A 29 5.92 7.61 33.06
N ARG A 30 4.69 7.63 33.61
CA ARG A 30 3.47 8.01 32.84
C ARG A 30 3.51 9.47 32.40
N ASN A 31 3.99 10.38 33.24
CA ASN A 31 4.17 11.78 32.85
C ASN A 31 5.18 11.93 31.73
N ALA A 32 6.34 11.23 31.82
CA ALA A 32 7.33 11.24 30.74
C ALA A 32 6.71 10.68 29.43
N LEU A 33 5.91 9.63 29.49
CA LEU A 33 5.17 9.09 28.34
C LEU A 33 4.18 10.13 27.75
N TYR A 34 3.44 10.81 28.62
CA TYR A 34 2.47 11.85 28.21
C TYR A 34 3.15 13.04 27.51
N PHE A 35 4.34 13.44 27.99
CA PHE A 35 5.15 14.47 27.37
C PHE A 35 6.05 13.96 26.23
N GLU A 36 5.79 12.77 25.72
CA GLU A 36 6.50 12.14 24.59
C GLU A 36 8.00 11.88 24.84
N ASP A 37 8.47 11.94 26.10
CA ASP A 37 9.81 11.50 26.45
C ASP A 37 9.82 9.97 26.67
N TYR A 38 9.75 9.27 25.55
CA TYR A 38 9.61 7.81 25.53
C TYR A 38 10.83 7.10 26.15
N VAL A 39 12.04 7.62 25.92
CA VAL A 39 13.26 7.02 26.45
C VAL A 39 13.29 7.11 27.98
N LEU A 40 12.99 8.28 28.52
CA LEU A 40 12.92 8.50 29.97
C LEU A 40 11.80 7.65 30.59
N SER A 41 10.64 7.58 29.93
CA SER A 41 9.53 6.78 30.41
C SER A 41 9.90 5.30 30.51
N ILE A 42 10.57 4.74 29.50
CA ILE A 42 11.08 3.35 29.52
C ILE A 42 12.04 3.11 30.68
N GLN A 43 12.95 4.06 30.96
CA GLN A 43 13.89 3.94 32.07
C GLN A 43 13.17 3.83 33.42
N TYR A 44 12.14 4.66 33.65
CA TYR A 44 11.35 4.61 34.87
C TYR A 44 10.47 3.37 34.95
N PHE A 45 9.85 2.92 33.84
CA PHE A 45 9.12 1.65 33.83
C PHE A 45 10.04 0.46 34.15
N ASN A 46 11.29 0.46 33.66
CA ASN A 46 12.29 -0.55 34.02
C ASN A 46 12.54 -0.59 35.53
N GLN A 47 12.62 0.57 36.19
CA GLN A 47 12.79 0.63 37.66
C GLN A 47 11.60 0.02 38.40
N VAL A 48 10.35 0.30 37.93
CA VAL A 48 9.13 -0.28 38.49
C VAL A 48 9.12 -1.80 38.28
N ILE A 49 9.43 -2.27 37.06
CA ILE A 49 9.48 -3.68 36.70
C ILE A 49 10.51 -4.44 37.60
N ASN A 50 11.68 -3.86 37.78
CA ASN A 50 12.71 -4.46 38.64
C ASN A 50 12.27 -4.58 40.11
N ALA A 51 11.50 -3.59 40.58
CA ALA A 51 11.02 -3.60 41.97
C ALA A 51 9.75 -4.47 42.13
N LYS A 52 8.86 -4.49 41.15
CA LYS A 52 7.56 -5.19 41.22
C LYS A 52 7.26 -5.87 39.85
N PRO A 53 7.94 -6.97 39.52
CA PRO A 53 7.82 -7.64 38.22
C PRO A 53 6.47 -8.33 37.98
N TYR A 54 5.62 -8.40 39.00
CA TYR A 54 4.29 -9.02 38.92
C TYR A 54 3.19 -8.04 38.46
N LEU A 55 3.45 -6.74 38.42
CA LEU A 55 2.49 -5.74 37.93
C LEU A 55 2.44 -5.80 36.41
N TYR A 56 1.25 -5.68 35.84
CA TYR A 56 1.06 -5.65 34.37
C TYR A 56 1.25 -4.24 33.80
N GLU A 57 0.87 -3.22 34.54
CA GLU A 57 0.83 -1.83 34.08
C GLU A 57 2.18 -1.31 33.55
N PRO A 58 3.32 -1.51 34.23
CA PRO A 58 4.58 -0.97 33.74
C PRO A 58 5.02 -1.62 32.41
N TYR A 59 4.68 -2.90 32.17
CA TYR A 59 4.92 -3.55 30.88
C TYR A 59 4.01 -2.96 29.80
N PHE A 60 2.72 -2.80 30.08
CA PHE A 60 1.77 -2.20 29.16
C PHE A 60 2.17 -0.78 28.74
N PHE A 61 2.49 0.10 29.68
CA PHE A 61 2.91 1.46 29.36
C PHE A 61 4.30 1.52 28.69
N ARG A 62 5.21 0.59 29.02
CA ARG A 62 6.49 0.48 28.34
C ARG A 62 6.31 0.01 26.89
N ALA A 63 5.39 -0.90 26.61
CA ALA A 63 5.00 -1.26 25.25
C ALA A 63 4.50 -0.06 24.45
N LEU A 64 3.68 0.80 25.08
CA LEU A 64 3.21 2.05 24.46
C LEU A 64 4.37 2.99 24.10
N ALA A 65 5.34 3.15 25.00
CA ALA A 65 6.54 3.95 24.72
C ALA A 65 7.35 3.36 23.56
N LYS A 66 7.51 2.04 23.52
CA LYS A 66 8.25 1.33 22.47
C LYS A 66 7.61 1.42 21.09
N ILE A 67 6.26 1.37 21.00
CA ILE A 67 5.53 1.58 19.74
C ILE A 67 5.88 2.94 19.13
N ASN A 68 5.95 3.99 19.96
CA ASN A 68 6.27 5.34 19.50
C ASN A 68 7.73 5.51 19.09
N LEU A 69 8.62 4.58 19.51
CA LEU A 69 10.02 4.51 19.09
C LEU A 69 10.24 3.49 17.96
N ASP A 70 9.17 2.97 17.34
CA ASP A 70 9.20 1.95 16.31
C ASP A 70 9.86 0.60 16.76
N ASP A 71 10.01 0.37 18.09
CA ASP A 71 10.42 -0.93 18.65
C ASP A 71 9.21 -1.88 18.76
N PHE A 72 8.70 -2.34 17.60
CA PHE A 72 7.51 -3.17 17.54
C PHE A 72 7.70 -4.54 18.16
N GLN A 73 8.89 -5.13 18.02
CA GLN A 73 9.21 -6.42 18.61
C GLN A 73 9.28 -6.33 20.14
N GLY A 74 9.93 -5.31 20.67
CA GLY A 74 9.98 -5.08 22.10
C GLY A 74 8.62 -4.71 22.69
N ALA A 75 7.75 -4.02 21.94
CA ALA A 75 6.37 -3.74 22.35
C ALA A 75 5.52 -5.01 22.39
N GLU A 76 5.63 -5.91 21.40
CA GLU A 76 4.94 -7.20 21.38
C GLU A 76 5.33 -8.04 22.61
N MET A 77 6.63 -8.15 22.92
CA MET A 77 7.11 -8.88 24.10
C MET A 77 6.59 -8.30 25.42
N ASP A 78 6.55 -6.98 25.55
CA ASP A 78 6.03 -6.32 26.76
C ASP A 78 4.52 -6.53 26.90
N CYS A 79 3.76 -6.50 25.80
CA CYS A 79 2.35 -6.84 25.81
C CYS A 79 2.11 -8.31 26.21
N ASP A 80 2.92 -9.25 25.73
CA ASP A 80 2.85 -10.66 26.15
C ASP A 80 3.00 -10.78 27.67
N LEU A 81 3.98 -10.07 28.25
CA LEU A 81 4.22 -10.05 29.69
C LEU A 81 3.09 -9.37 30.46
N ALA A 82 2.47 -8.32 29.91
CA ALA A 82 1.32 -7.65 30.51
C ALA A 82 0.09 -8.57 30.51
N ILE A 83 -0.22 -9.20 29.37
CA ILE A 83 -1.35 -10.14 29.21
C ILE A 83 -1.19 -11.38 30.09
N GLN A 84 0.03 -11.92 30.21
CA GLN A 84 0.30 -13.05 31.12
C GLN A 84 -0.03 -12.71 32.57
N ARG A 85 0.15 -11.46 33.00
CA ARG A 85 -0.13 -11.01 34.36
C ARG A 85 -1.61 -10.62 34.55
N ASN A 86 -2.19 -10.03 33.55
CA ASN A 86 -3.60 -9.67 33.56
C ASN A 86 -4.21 -9.86 32.16
N PRO A 87 -4.90 -10.98 31.89
CA PRO A 87 -5.48 -11.28 30.57
C PRO A 87 -6.70 -10.45 30.20
N PHE A 88 -7.19 -9.59 31.12
CA PHE A 88 -8.38 -8.76 30.88
C PHE A 88 -8.05 -7.33 30.43
N VAL A 89 -6.78 -7.04 30.16
CA VAL A 89 -6.34 -5.70 29.75
C VAL A 89 -6.54 -5.54 28.23
N VAL A 90 -7.69 -5.00 27.82
CA VAL A 90 -8.05 -4.75 26.42
C VAL A 90 -6.94 -3.99 25.68
N GLY A 91 -6.41 -2.92 26.31
CA GLY A 91 -5.34 -2.11 25.71
C GLY A 91 -4.06 -2.89 25.39
N ALA A 92 -3.74 -3.95 26.16
CA ALA A 92 -2.55 -4.76 25.87
C ALA A 92 -2.72 -5.59 24.59
N TYR A 93 -3.89 -6.14 24.34
CA TYR A 93 -4.21 -6.79 23.06
C TYR A 93 -4.21 -5.78 21.90
N GLN A 94 -4.77 -4.60 22.13
CA GLN A 94 -4.79 -3.54 21.12
C GLN A 94 -3.38 -3.13 20.69
N ILE A 95 -2.47 -2.88 21.65
CA ILE A 95 -1.08 -2.50 21.38
C ILE A 95 -0.30 -3.67 20.76
N ARG A 96 -0.53 -4.91 21.22
CA ARG A 96 0.11 -6.07 20.61
C ARG A 96 -0.33 -6.30 19.18
N GLY A 97 -1.63 -6.17 18.92
CA GLY A 97 -2.18 -6.22 17.56
C GLY A 97 -1.57 -5.15 16.66
N LEU A 98 -1.45 -3.91 17.15
CA LEU A 98 -0.79 -2.83 16.42
C LEU A 98 0.70 -3.14 16.15
N ALA A 99 1.44 -3.62 17.15
CA ALA A 99 2.82 -4.03 16.98
C ALA A 99 2.98 -5.15 15.94
N ARG A 100 2.02 -6.07 15.89
CA ARG A 100 1.97 -7.19 14.93
C ARG A 100 1.68 -6.72 13.51
N ILE A 101 0.75 -5.77 13.33
CA ILE A 101 0.49 -5.14 12.02
C ILE A 101 1.76 -4.51 11.46
N ARG A 102 2.51 -3.78 12.31
CA ARG A 102 3.75 -3.11 11.89
C ARG A 102 4.88 -4.10 11.55
N GLN A 103 4.70 -5.37 11.88
CA GLN A 103 5.57 -6.49 11.54
C GLN A 103 4.97 -7.41 10.47
N ASP A 104 3.88 -6.99 9.80
CA ASP A 104 3.13 -7.77 8.81
C ASP A 104 2.57 -9.11 9.33
N LYS A 105 2.42 -9.24 10.68
CA LYS A 105 1.86 -10.43 11.36
C LYS A 105 0.33 -10.30 11.51
N PHE A 106 -0.38 -10.21 10.39
CA PHE A 106 -1.82 -9.89 10.38
C PHE A 106 -2.68 -10.93 11.11
N ASP A 107 -2.38 -12.24 10.99
CA ASP A 107 -3.16 -13.29 11.67
C ASP A 107 -3.14 -13.12 13.18
N GLY A 108 -1.96 -12.89 13.75
CA GLY A 108 -1.83 -12.65 15.18
C GLY A 108 -2.51 -11.35 15.65
N ALA A 109 -2.52 -10.31 14.81
CA ALA A 109 -3.24 -9.07 15.09
C ALA A 109 -4.76 -9.29 15.10
N ILE A 110 -5.30 -10.06 14.13
CA ILE A 110 -6.72 -10.44 14.08
C ILE A 110 -7.15 -11.19 15.35
N GLU A 111 -6.34 -12.15 15.83
CA GLU A 111 -6.61 -12.87 17.08
C GLU A 111 -6.65 -11.93 18.29
N ASP A 112 -5.71 -10.99 18.37
CA ASP A 112 -5.66 -10.00 19.42
C ASP A 112 -6.91 -9.10 19.43
N TYR A 113 -7.26 -8.52 18.27
CA TYR A 113 -8.45 -7.66 18.17
C TYR A 113 -9.75 -8.42 18.44
N LYS A 114 -9.89 -9.65 17.92
CA LYS A 114 -11.03 -10.52 18.26
C LYS A 114 -11.10 -10.85 19.75
N THR A 115 -9.96 -11.02 20.40
CA THR A 115 -9.91 -11.26 21.86
C THR A 115 -10.26 -9.99 22.62
N ALA A 116 -9.73 -8.85 22.25
CA ALA A 116 -10.06 -7.55 22.85
C ALA A 116 -11.58 -7.23 22.74
N LEU A 117 -12.18 -7.50 21.57
CA LEU A 117 -13.60 -7.29 21.30
C LEU A 117 -14.56 -8.19 22.12
N LYS A 118 -14.07 -9.32 22.68
CA LYS A 118 -14.87 -10.09 23.65
C LYS A 118 -15.07 -9.35 24.96
N TYR A 119 -14.13 -8.47 25.33
CA TYR A 119 -14.20 -7.68 26.57
C TYR A 119 -14.75 -6.28 26.34
N ASP A 120 -14.55 -5.72 25.15
CA ASP A 120 -15.03 -4.38 24.78
C ASP A 120 -15.63 -4.42 23.35
N PRO A 121 -16.88 -4.95 23.20
CA PRO A 121 -17.50 -5.18 21.89
C PRO A 121 -17.92 -3.88 21.15
N GLU A 122 -18.02 -2.76 21.86
CA GLU A 122 -18.42 -1.47 21.29
C GLU A 122 -17.22 -0.57 20.93
N ASN A 123 -16.02 -1.09 21.05
CA ASN A 123 -14.82 -0.32 20.77
C ASN A 123 -14.60 -0.11 19.27
N VAL A 124 -14.84 1.12 18.84
CA VAL A 124 -14.73 1.55 17.44
C VAL A 124 -13.32 1.33 16.89
N VAL A 125 -12.28 1.59 17.71
CA VAL A 125 -10.88 1.46 17.27
C VAL A 125 -10.52 0.00 17.02
N LEU A 126 -11.02 -0.92 17.84
CA LEU A 126 -10.78 -2.36 17.65
C LEU A 126 -11.43 -2.88 16.36
N TRP A 127 -12.69 -2.49 16.09
CA TRP A 127 -13.38 -2.85 14.85
C TRP A 127 -12.68 -2.25 13.62
N HIS A 128 -12.24 -0.98 13.71
CA HIS A 128 -11.48 -0.32 12.66
C HIS A 128 -10.19 -1.10 12.33
N ASN A 129 -9.38 -1.40 13.35
CA ASN A 129 -8.12 -2.10 13.15
C ASN A 129 -8.31 -3.55 12.67
N LEU A 130 -9.35 -4.24 13.15
CA LEU A 130 -9.70 -5.59 12.68
C LEU A 130 -10.07 -5.57 11.21
N SER A 131 -10.90 -4.61 10.78
CA SER A 131 -11.29 -4.48 9.37
C SER A 131 -10.08 -4.18 8.48
N LEU A 132 -9.14 -3.34 8.92
CA LEU A 132 -7.88 -3.10 8.21
C LEU A 132 -7.04 -4.38 8.05
N CYS A 133 -6.94 -5.20 9.10
CA CYS A 133 -6.22 -6.47 9.01
C CYS A 133 -6.85 -7.40 7.99
N HIS A 134 -8.20 -7.50 7.94
CA HIS A 134 -8.89 -8.30 6.95
C HIS A 134 -8.71 -7.73 5.53
N MET A 135 -8.72 -6.39 5.36
CA MET A 135 -8.43 -5.76 4.06
C MET A 135 -7.02 -6.08 3.57
N GLN A 136 -6.01 -6.00 4.45
CA GLN A 136 -4.62 -6.32 4.11
C GLN A 136 -4.41 -7.80 3.73
N LYS A 137 -5.25 -8.68 4.28
CA LYS A 137 -5.29 -10.11 3.91
C LYS A 137 -6.17 -10.40 2.68
N GLU A 138 -6.74 -9.37 2.07
CA GLU A 138 -7.70 -9.51 0.97
C GLU A 138 -8.95 -10.32 1.35
N ASP A 139 -9.22 -10.51 2.65
CA ASP A 139 -10.47 -11.08 3.14
C ASP A 139 -11.56 -9.99 3.18
N PHE A 140 -11.99 -9.60 1.99
CA PHE A 140 -12.95 -8.51 1.81
C PHE A 140 -14.32 -8.81 2.41
N SER A 141 -14.69 -10.09 2.53
CA SER A 141 -15.95 -10.49 3.15
C SER A 141 -15.96 -10.20 4.65
N SER A 142 -14.91 -10.61 5.36
CA SER A 142 -14.76 -10.33 6.79
C SER A 142 -14.58 -8.84 7.06
N ALA A 143 -13.80 -8.13 6.22
CA ALA A 143 -13.63 -6.70 6.33
C ALA A 143 -14.97 -5.94 6.22
N LYS A 144 -15.83 -6.32 5.26
CA LYS A 144 -17.16 -5.73 5.06
C LYS A 144 -18.07 -5.98 6.27
N GLU A 145 -18.03 -7.17 6.87
CA GLU A 145 -18.79 -7.51 8.08
C GLU A 145 -18.33 -6.65 9.27
N ASP A 146 -17.02 -6.54 9.50
CA ASP A 146 -16.46 -5.75 10.59
C ASP A 146 -16.81 -4.27 10.46
N LEU A 147 -16.69 -3.71 9.25
CA LEU A 147 -17.11 -2.33 8.95
C LEU A 147 -18.62 -2.14 9.15
N GLY A 148 -19.43 -3.15 8.84
CA GLY A 148 -20.86 -3.13 9.14
C GLY A 148 -21.14 -3.04 10.64
N LYS A 149 -20.42 -3.80 11.48
CA LYS A 149 -20.51 -3.74 12.94
C LYS A 149 -20.04 -2.39 13.47
N LEU A 150 -18.90 -1.88 12.94
CA LEU A 150 -18.39 -0.56 13.31
C LEU A 150 -19.43 0.52 13.02
N LEU A 151 -20.03 0.52 11.84
CA LEU A 151 -21.04 1.52 11.45
C LEU A 151 -22.37 1.37 12.21
N ALA A 152 -22.68 0.19 12.71
CA ALA A 152 -23.84 0.00 13.62
C ALA A 152 -23.60 0.66 14.98
N ILE A 153 -22.34 0.65 15.48
CA ILE A 153 -21.93 1.28 16.74
C ILE A 153 -21.72 2.79 16.55
N ALA A 154 -21.02 3.17 15.48
CA ALA A 154 -20.65 4.55 15.18
C ALA A 154 -21.10 4.96 13.77
N PRO A 155 -22.41 5.29 13.56
CA PRO A 155 -22.95 5.60 12.23
C PRO A 155 -22.36 6.87 11.59
N ARG A 156 -21.67 7.70 12.37
CA ARG A 156 -21.03 8.95 11.89
C ARG A 156 -19.52 8.82 11.71
N TYR A 157 -18.98 7.62 11.74
CA TYR A 157 -17.55 7.38 11.53
C TYR A 157 -17.25 7.36 10.03
N THR A 158 -16.98 8.53 9.46
CA THR A 158 -16.79 8.76 8.01
C THR A 158 -15.77 7.81 7.39
N ARG A 159 -14.65 7.57 8.08
CA ARG A 159 -13.59 6.67 7.61
C ARG A 159 -14.08 5.25 7.31
N ALA A 160 -15.06 4.73 8.07
CA ALA A 160 -15.58 3.39 7.82
C ALA A 160 -16.40 3.30 6.53
N TYR A 161 -17.08 4.38 6.12
CA TYR A 161 -17.74 4.42 4.80
C TYR A 161 -16.71 4.41 3.68
N LEU A 162 -15.63 5.21 3.80
CA LEU A 162 -14.55 5.21 2.83
C LEU A 162 -13.95 3.80 2.68
N MET A 163 -13.56 3.16 3.80
CA MET A 163 -13.01 1.80 3.79
C MET A 163 -13.99 0.78 3.22
N ARG A 164 -15.30 0.87 3.55
CA ARG A 164 -16.29 -0.06 3.01
C ARG A 164 -16.52 0.14 1.52
N GLY A 165 -16.45 1.38 1.05
CA GLY A 165 -16.46 1.71 -0.37
C GLY A 165 -15.29 1.06 -1.10
N GLU A 166 -14.07 1.15 -0.57
CA GLU A 166 -12.88 0.48 -1.11
C GLU A 166 -13.05 -1.04 -1.15
N VAL A 167 -13.54 -1.64 -0.07
CA VAL A 167 -13.84 -3.09 -0.01
C VAL A 167 -14.88 -3.48 -1.08
N ASN A 168 -15.94 -2.68 -1.24
CA ASN A 168 -16.96 -2.92 -2.27
C ASN A 168 -16.35 -2.86 -3.68
N LEU A 169 -15.41 -1.93 -3.95
CA LEU A 169 -14.69 -1.88 -5.23
C LEU A 169 -13.85 -3.13 -5.48
N LYS A 170 -13.12 -3.61 -4.48
CA LYS A 170 -12.33 -4.85 -4.60
C LYS A 170 -13.23 -6.07 -4.86
N GLN A 171 -14.49 -6.03 -4.45
CA GLN A 171 -15.52 -7.04 -4.74
C GLN A 171 -16.29 -6.76 -6.05
N ASN A 172 -15.91 -5.75 -6.84
CA ASN A 172 -16.59 -5.29 -8.04
C ASN A 172 -18.03 -4.77 -7.81
N ASP A 173 -18.38 -4.42 -6.57
CA ASP A 173 -19.69 -3.81 -6.23
C ASP A 173 -19.59 -2.28 -6.31
N THR A 174 -19.47 -1.80 -7.53
CA THR A 174 -19.27 -0.38 -7.83
C THR A 174 -20.44 0.50 -7.35
N ILE A 175 -21.66 -0.04 -7.36
CA ILE A 175 -22.86 0.69 -6.94
C ILE A 175 -22.83 0.98 -5.44
N GLN A 176 -22.49 -0.01 -4.61
CA GLN A 176 -22.39 0.20 -3.17
C GLN A 176 -21.17 1.04 -2.80
N ALA A 177 -20.07 0.91 -3.55
CA ALA A 177 -18.90 1.76 -3.37
C ALA A 177 -19.23 3.24 -3.55
N LEU A 178 -19.90 3.61 -4.66
CA LEU A 178 -20.33 5.00 -4.90
C LEU A 178 -21.23 5.52 -3.79
N LYS A 179 -22.20 4.71 -3.33
CA LYS A 179 -23.11 5.08 -2.24
C LYS A 179 -22.35 5.33 -0.93
N ASP A 180 -21.35 4.52 -0.64
CA ASP A 180 -20.54 4.71 0.57
C ASP A 180 -19.68 5.97 0.45
N PHE A 181 -19.07 6.24 -0.71
CA PHE A 181 -18.30 7.48 -0.93
C PHE A 181 -19.18 8.72 -0.92
N ASP A 182 -20.39 8.68 -1.50
CA ASP A 182 -21.36 9.76 -1.40
C ASP A 182 -21.70 10.05 0.07
N THR A 183 -21.94 9.01 0.87
CA THR A 183 -22.22 9.14 2.29
C THR A 183 -21.03 9.73 3.05
N ALA A 184 -19.81 9.31 2.74
CA ALA A 184 -18.58 9.86 3.34
C ALA A 184 -18.44 11.36 3.03
N ILE A 185 -18.63 11.76 1.78
CA ILE A 185 -18.59 13.17 1.34
C ILE A 185 -19.69 14.02 2.00
N ASP A 186 -20.90 13.49 2.11
CA ASP A 186 -22.00 14.21 2.78
C ASP A 186 -21.74 14.43 4.26
N MET A 187 -21.04 13.50 4.92
CA MET A 187 -20.66 13.62 6.33
C MET A 187 -19.46 14.53 6.55
N ASP A 188 -18.46 14.45 5.69
CA ASP A 188 -17.26 15.28 5.75
C ASP A 188 -16.84 15.73 4.36
N ARG A 189 -17.26 16.93 3.98
CA ARG A 189 -16.92 17.56 2.69
C ARG A 189 -15.47 18.03 2.60
N TYR A 190 -14.77 18.04 3.72
CA TYR A 190 -13.38 18.49 3.82
C TYR A 190 -12.38 17.32 3.78
N ASP A 191 -12.87 16.09 3.69
CA ASP A 191 -12.02 14.91 3.49
C ASP A 191 -11.64 14.74 2.01
N PRO A 192 -10.38 15.03 1.59
CA PRO A 192 -9.96 14.91 0.20
C PRO A 192 -9.98 13.47 -0.32
N ASP A 193 -9.82 12.50 0.58
CA ASP A 193 -9.71 11.08 0.20
C ASP A 193 -11.05 10.54 -0.28
N SER A 194 -12.15 10.98 0.31
CA SER A 194 -13.51 10.60 -0.13
C SER A 194 -13.82 11.09 -1.55
N TRP A 195 -13.42 12.32 -1.90
CA TRP A 195 -13.56 12.85 -3.25
C TRP A 195 -12.69 12.10 -4.25
N ALA A 196 -11.42 11.86 -3.91
CA ALA A 196 -10.49 11.11 -4.74
C ALA A 196 -10.96 9.67 -5.00
N ALA A 197 -11.44 8.98 -3.98
CA ALA A 197 -11.96 7.62 -4.10
C ALA A 197 -13.17 7.55 -5.06
N ARG A 198 -14.12 8.49 -4.93
CA ARG A 198 -15.26 8.56 -5.84
C ARG A 198 -14.83 8.86 -7.27
N ALA A 199 -13.86 9.76 -7.45
CA ALA A 199 -13.31 10.09 -8.75
C ALA A 199 -12.69 8.88 -9.46
N ILE A 200 -11.96 8.03 -8.74
CA ILE A 200 -11.37 6.80 -9.30
C ILE A 200 -12.46 5.89 -9.88
N VAL A 201 -13.58 5.74 -9.18
CA VAL A 201 -14.71 4.94 -9.68
C VAL A 201 -15.30 5.55 -10.94
N ARG A 202 -15.49 6.87 -10.96
CA ARG A 202 -16.00 7.61 -12.13
C ARG A 202 -15.07 7.49 -13.32
N LEU A 203 -13.75 7.52 -13.12
CA LEU A 203 -12.75 7.26 -14.17
C LEU A 203 -12.90 5.85 -14.76
N GLN A 204 -13.09 4.84 -13.91
CA GLN A 204 -13.32 3.45 -14.34
C GLN A 204 -14.61 3.29 -15.16
N GLN A 205 -15.64 4.08 -14.83
CA GLN A 205 -16.91 4.14 -15.56
C GLN A 205 -16.87 5.03 -16.80
N ALA A 206 -15.72 5.64 -17.10
CA ALA A 206 -15.55 6.62 -18.19
C ALA A 206 -16.38 7.90 -17.99
N ASP A 207 -16.81 8.21 -16.78
CA ASP A 207 -17.49 9.46 -16.43
C ASP A 207 -16.46 10.55 -16.11
N TYR A 208 -15.73 10.96 -17.15
CA TYR A 208 -14.54 11.81 -17.03
C TYR A 208 -14.85 13.21 -16.53
N LYS A 209 -16.03 13.76 -16.85
CA LYS A 209 -16.41 15.11 -16.44
C LYS A 209 -16.67 15.19 -14.94
N GLU A 210 -17.42 14.25 -14.41
CA GLU A 210 -17.72 14.18 -12.99
C GLU A 210 -16.48 13.76 -12.18
N ALA A 211 -15.62 12.91 -12.75
CA ALA A 211 -14.32 12.58 -12.16
C ALA A 211 -13.41 13.81 -12.05
N GLU A 212 -13.34 14.65 -13.09
CA GLU A 212 -12.57 15.90 -13.04
C GLU A 212 -13.10 16.83 -11.93
N SER A 213 -14.42 16.97 -11.81
CA SER A 213 -15.05 17.79 -10.77
C SER A 213 -14.69 17.31 -9.35
N ASP A 214 -14.75 16.00 -9.09
CA ASP A 214 -14.36 15.42 -7.81
C ASP A 214 -12.87 15.65 -7.52
N LEU A 215 -12.01 15.46 -8.52
CA LEU A 215 -10.57 15.68 -8.38
C LEU A 215 -10.21 17.14 -8.17
N ASP A 216 -10.99 18.08 -8.72
CA ASP A 216 -10.85 19.50 -8.42
C ASP A 216 -11.09 19.77 -6.93
N GLN A 217 -12.12 19.14 -6.32
CA GLN A 217 -12.34 19.23 -4.88
C GLN A 217 -11.23 18.57 -4.08
N ALA A 218 -10.82 17.36 -4.44
CA ALA A 218 -9.72 16.64 -3.76
C ALA A 218 -8.42 17.46 -3.78
N ILE A 219 -8.06 18.05 -4.92
CA ILE A 219 -6.86 18.89 -5.09
C ILE A 219 -7.00 20.19 -4.30
N HIS A 220 -8.18 20.82 -4.30
CA HIS A 220 -8.42 22.04 -3.52
C HIS A 220 -8.18 21.80 -2.03
N LEU A 221 -8.58 20.63 -1.52
CA LEU A 221 -8.43 20.26 -0.11
C LEU A 221 -7.02 19.74 0.21
N SER A 222 -6.36 19.08 -0.74
CA SER A 222 -5.01 18.52 -0.58
C SER A 222 -4.16 18.74 -1.83
N VAL A 223 -3.47 19.89 -1.89
CA VAL A 223 -2.66 20.33 -3.04
C VAL A 223 -1.37 19.52 -3.26
N ARG A 224 -0.98 18.65 -2.33
CA ARG A 224 0.28 17.89 -2.41
C ARG A 224 0.10 16.41 -2.73
N ASN A 225 -1.06 15.99 -3.19
CA ASN A 225 -1.28 14.61 -3.62
C ASN A 225 -1.05 14.52 -5.14
N SER A 226 0.10 13.99 -5.55
CA SER A 226 0.46 13.83 -6.97
C SER A 226 -0.51 12.91 -7.72
N GLY A 227 -1.06 11.88 -7.07
CA GLY A 227 -2.04 10.96 -7.65
C GLY A 227 -3.31 11.65 -8.12
N ASN A 228 -3.81 12.64 -7.38
CA ASN A 228 -5.00 13.40 -7.76
C ASN A 228 -4.79 14.18 -9.06
N TYR A 229 -3.60 14.79 -9.27
CA TYR A 229 -3.25 15.46 -10.51
C TYR A 229 -3.12 14.46 -11.67
N ILE A 230 -2.50 13.29 -11.45
CA ILE A 230 -2.40 12.23 -12.48
C ILE A 230 -3.78 11.76 -12.91
N ASN A 231 -4.69 11.55 -11.98
CA ASN A 231 -6.06 11.12 -12.27
C ASN A 231 -6.87 12.23 -12.96
N ARG A 232 -6.69 13.50 -12.58
CA ARG A 232 -7.33 14.62 -13.27
C ARG A 232 -6.77 14.79 -14.68
N ALA A 233 -5.48 14.59 -14.87
CA ALA A 233 -4.86 14.58 -16.19
C ALA A 233 -5.49 13.49 -17.09
N LEU A 234 -5.73 12.29 -16.54
CA LEU A 234 -6.42 11.22 -17.24
C LEU A 234 -7.84 11.63 -17.64
N ALA A 235 -8.62 12.22 -16.72
CA ALA A 235 -9.96 12.71 -17.00
C ALA A 235 -9.94 13.76 -18.14
N ARG A 236 -9.04 14.72 -18.07
CA ARG A 236 -8.82 15.77 -19.08
C ARG A 236 -8.38 15.21 -20.42
N PHE A 237 -7.50 14.24 -20.42
CA PHE A 237 -7.05 13.55 -21.62
C PHE A 237 -8.22 12.95 -22.41
N HIS A 238 -9.09 12.20 -21.73
CA HIS A 238 -10.26 11.59 -22.36
C HIS A 238 -11.31 12.61 -22.80
N GLN A 239 -11.31 13.78 -22.22
CA GLN A 239 -12.12 14.93 -22.67
C GLN A 239 -11.46 15.75 -23.81
N ASN A 240 -10.33 15.26 -24.35
CA ASN A 240 -9.51 15.93 -25.36
C ASN A 240 -8.92 17.28 -24.91
N ASN A 241 -8.85 17.53 -23.60
CA ASN A 241 -8.14 18.66 -23.02
C ASN A 241 -6.67 18.31 -22.80
N LEU A 242 -5.93 18.11 -23.90
CA LEU A 242 -4.53 17.66 -23.86
C LEU A 242 -3.60 18.65 -23.16
N ARG A 243 -3.87 19.96 -23.29
CA ARG A 243 -3.06 21.01 -22.61
C ARG A 243 -3.26 20.96 -21.11
N GLY A 244 -4.51 20.84 -20.64
CA GLY A 244 -4.81 20.69 -19.22
C GLY A 244 -4.23 19.41 -18.63
N ALA A 245 -4.29 18.30 -19.37
CA ALA A 245 -3.69 17.03 -18.97
C ALA A 245 -2.16 17.15 -18.83
N MET A 246 -1.48 17.79 -19.79
CA MET A 246 -0.03 18.00 -19.72
C MET A 246 0.36 18.82 -18.49
N SER A 247 -0.36 19.92 -18.23
CA SER A 247 -0.11 20.76 -17.06
C SER A 247 -0.28 19.99 -15.74
N ASP A 248 -1.28 19.11 -15.64
CA ASP A 248 -1.50 18.31 -14.44
C ASP A 248 -0.39 17.26 -14.25
N TYR A 249 0.09 16.61 -15.33
CA TYR A 249 1.24 15.70 -15.20
C TYR A 249 2.52 16.43 -14.77
N ASP A 250 2.74 17.65 -15.28
CA ASP A 250 3.89 18.47 -14.87
C ASP A 250 3.78 18.83 -13.38
N LEU A 251 2.61 19.26 -12.89
CA LEU A 251 2.37 19.54 -11.48
C LEU A 251 2.52 18.29 -10.60
N ALA A 252 2.03 17.14 -11.07
CA ALA A 252 2.20 15.88 -10.35
C ALA A 252 3.68 15.52 -10.14
N LEU A 253 4.50 15.73 -11.17
CA LEU A 253 5.93 15.43 -11.14
C LEU A 253 6.75 16.51 -10.45
N ASP A 254 6.26 17.75 -10.34
CA ASP A 254 6.83 18.77 -9.46
C ASP A 254 6.62 18.42 -7.97
N ILE A 255 5.49 17.77 -7.63
CA ILE A 255 5.19 17.31 -6.28
C ILE A 255 5.98 16.04 -5.93
N ASP A 256 5.97 15.06 -6.84
CA ASP A 256 6.68 13.79 -6.71
C ASP A 256 7.49 13.48 -7.99
N PRO A 257 8.75 13.95 -8.05
CA PRO A 257 9.61 13.74 -9.22
C PRO A 257 9.94 12.27 -9.52
N ASN A 258 9.70 11.37 -8.56
CA ASN A 258 9.96 9.95 -8.73
C ASN A 258 8.71 9.14 -9.06
N ASN A 259 7.58 9.78 -9.30
CA ASN A 259 6.34 9.09 -9.63
C ASN A 259 6.43 8.46 -11.03
N PHE A 260 6.72 7.16 -11.07
CA PHE A 260 6.89 6.43 -12.34
C PHE A 260 5.63 6.45 -13.20
N LEU A 261 4.44 6.43 -12.59
CA LEU A 261 3.15 6.45 -13.29
C LEU A 261 2.90 7.81 -13.94
N GLY A 262 3.27 8.90 -13.25
CA GLY A 262 3.24 10.25 -13.80
C GLY A 262 4.12 10.37 -15.04
N HIS A 263 5.36 9.89 -14.99
CA HIS A 263 6.26 9.83 -16.15
C HIS A 263 5.71 8.95 -17.27
N TYR A 264 5.22 7.75 -16.94
CA TYR A 264 4.66 6.84 -17.94
C TYR A 264 3.48 7.47 -18.70
N ASN A 265 2.51 8.02 -17.98
CA ASN A 265 1.33 8.64 -18.58
C ASN A 265 1.68 9.92 -19.34
N ARG A 266 2.59 10.76 -18.82
CA ARG A 266 3.08 11.95 -19.53
C ARG A 266 3.82 11.57 -20.80
N GLY A 267 4.64 10.52 -20.76
CA GLY A 267 5.32 9.96 -21.92
C GLY A 267 4.35 9.54 -23.02
N LEU A 268 3.26 8.85 -22.66
CA LEU A 268 2.21 8.50 -23.63
C LEU A 268 1.53 9.74 -24.24
N LEU A 269 1.22 10.75 -23.41
CA LEU A 269 0.62 12.00 -23.89
C LEU A 269 1.58 12.77 -24.80
N ARG A 270 2.87 12.87 -24.44
CA ARG A 270 3.93 13.49 -25.27
C ARG A 270 4.06 12.81 -26.62
N ALA A 271 4.06 11.46 -26.62
CA ALA A 271 4.06 10.67 -27.86
C ALA A 271 2.85 10.98 -28.75
N GLN A 272 1.67 11.14 -28.15
CA GLN A 272 0.45 11.47 -28.90
C GLN A 272 0.49 12.86 -29.52
N VAL A 273 1.10 13.84 -28.88
CA VAL A 273 1.23 15.20 -29.40
C VAL A 273 2.49 15.41 -30.27
N GLY A 274 3.28 14.35 -30.49
CA GLY A 274 4.46 14.38 -31.36
C GLY A 274 5.73 14.93 -30.70
N ASP A 275 5.79 15.01 -29.35
CA ASP A 275 6.97 15.36 -28.59
C ASP A 275 7.78 14.10 -28.25
N ASP A 276 8.22 13.40 -29.29
CA ASP A 276 8.81 12.06 -29.22
C ASP A 276 10.08 12.01 -28.36
N ASN A 277 10.96 13.02 -28.45
CA ASN A 277 12.19 13.05 -27.68
C ASN A 277 11.96 13.13 -26.17
N ARG A 278 11.06 14.03 -25.74
CA ARG A 278 10.73 14.12 -24.31
C ARG A 278 9.90 12.94 -23.83
N ALA A 279 9.12 12.30 -24.72
CA ALA A 279 8.45 11.05 -24.39
C ALA A 279 9.46 9.92 -24.14
N ILE A 280 10.55 9.83 -24.94
CA ILE A 280 11.64 8.88 -24.69
C ILE A 280 12.30 9.13 -23.35
N GLU A 281 12.56 10.40 -22.97
CA GLU A 281 13.12 10.75 -21.65
C GLU A 281 12.22 10.28 -20.50
N ASP A 282 10.90 10.45 -20.62
CA ASP A 282 9.93 9.97 -19.63
C ASP A 282 9.98 8.44 -19.52
N PHE A 283 10.01 7.70 -20.64
CA PHE A 283 10.13 6.24 -20.58
C PHE A 283 11.50 5.76 -20.10
N ASP A 284 12.59 6.48 -20.39
CA ASP A 284 13.90 6.19 -19.83
C ASP A 284 13.89 6.32 -18.32
N PHE A 285 13.19 7.33 -17.77
CA PHE A 285 13.02 7.48 -16.35
C PHE A 285 12.23 6.31 -15.73
N VAL A 286 11.11 5.93 -16.34
CA VAL A 286 10.32 4.76 -15.91
C VAL A 286 11.19 3.51 -15.86
N LEU A 287 11.98 3.25 -16.90
CA LEU A 287 12.83 2.06 -17.00
C LEU A 287 14.06 2.09 -16.09
N LYS A 288 14.42 3.26 -15.57
CA LYS A 288 15.43 3.37 -14.51
C LYS A 288 14.88 2.88 -13.16
N ILE A 289 13.61 3.14 -12.87
CA ILE A 289 12.94 2.71 -11.62
C ILE A 289 12.44 1.27 -11.74
N GLU A 290 11.77 0.97 -12.85
CA GLU A 290 11.20 -0.33 -13.16
C GLU A 290 11.84 -0.91 -14.43
N PRO A 291 13.03 -1.50 -14.35
CA PRO A 291 13.72 -2.03 -15.52
C PRO A 291 12.89 -3.04 -16.31
N ASP A 292 12.04 -3.80 -15.66
CA ASP A 292 11.22 -4.85 -16.26
C ASP A 292 9.84 -4.37 -16.74
N ASN A 293 9.62 -3.06 -16.83
CA ASN A 293 8.39 -2.50 -17.41
C ASN A 293 8.39 -2.64 -18.93
N MET A 294 7.83 -3.76 -19.42
CA MET A 294 7.84 -4.08 -20.85
C MET A 294 6.94 -3.16 -21.68
N MET A 295 5.90 -2.56 -21.08
CA MET A 295 5.07 -1.55 -21.76
C MET A 295 5.87 -0.29 -22.04
N ALA A 296 6.61 0.23 -21.06
CA ALA A 296 7.50 1.37 -21.24
C ALA A 296 8.62 1.04 -22.24
N THR A 297 9.20 -0.17 -22.17
CA THR A 297 10.21 -0.64 -23.12
C THR A 297 9.66 -0.64 -24.56
N PHE A 298 8.46 -1.17 -24.77
CA PHE A 298 7.87 -1.23 -26.09
C PHE A 298 7.53 0.17 -26.63
N ASN A 299 6.91 1.03 -25.80
CA ASN A 299 6.59 2.40 -26.20
C ASN A 299 7.84 3.22 -26.52
N ARG A 300 8.92 3.09 -25.74
CA ARG A 300 10.21 3.69 -26.05
C ARG A 300 10.75 3.18 -27.39
N GLY A 301 10.66 1.88 -27.67
CA GLY A 301 11.05 1.28 -28.94
C GLY A 301 10.29 1.87 -30.12
N LEU A 302 8.96 2.10 -30.00
CA LEU A 302 8.16 2.76 -31.03
C LEU A 302 8.68 4.17 -31.33
N LEU A 303 8.92 4.97 -30.29
CA LEU A 303 9.41 6.35 -30.43
C LEU A 303 10.85 6.39 -31.00
N ARG A 304 11.74 5.49 -30.56
CA ARG A 304 13.08 5.36 -31.12
C ARG A 304 13.04 5.04 -32.61
N ALA A 305 12.12 4.18 -33.02
CA ALA A 305 11.94 3.89 -34.45
C ALA A 305 11.42 5.12 -35.24
N GLN A 306 10.53 5.91 -34.65
CA GLN A 306 10.01 7.17 -35.25
C GLN A 306 11.10 8.24 -35.37
N THR A 307 11.97 8.36 -34.37
CA THR A 307 13.08 9.33 -34.34
C THR A 307 14.33 8.86 -35.08
N GLY A 308 14.31 7.65 -35.65
CA GLY A 308 15.40 7.09 -36.47
C GLY A 308 16.46 6.28 -35.71
N ASP A 309 16.31 6.12 -34.38
CA ASP A 309 17.16 5.19 -33.60
C ASP A 309 16.66 3.74 -33.76
N TYR A 310 16.82 3.21 -34.99
CA TYR A 310 16.38 1.85 -35.31
C TYR A 310 17.12 0.79 -34.51
N ARG A 311 18.39 1.02 -34.14
CA ARG A 311 19.16 0.05 -33.33
C ARG A 311 18.67 -0.04 -31.92
N GLY A 312 18.39 1.10 -31.30
CA GLY A 312 17.77 1.17 -29.99
C GLY A 312 16.37 0.54 -29.97
N ALA A 313 15.57 0.83 -31.01
CA ALA A 313 14.25 0.21 -31.19
C ALA A 313 14.32 -1.32 -31.29
N ILE A 314 15.23 -1.88 -32.09
CA ILE A 314 15.43 -3.33 -32.21
C ILE A 314 15.81 -3.95 -30.89
N SER A 315 16.66 -3.29 -30.09
CA SER A 315 17.02 -3.74 -28.75
C SER A 315 15.81 -3.80 -27.82
N ASP A 316 15.01 -2.72 -27.79
CA ASP A 316 13.79 -2.63 -26.97
C ASP A 316 12.77 -3.70 -27.38
N TYR A 317 12.49 -3.86 -28.66
CA TYR A 317 11.56 -4.89 -29.15
C TYR A 317 12.07 -6.31 -28.86
N SER A 318 13.38 -6.56 -28.96
CA SER A 318 13.95 -7.87 -28.65
C SER A 318 13.73 -8.25 -27.22
N ARG A 319 13.95 -7.31 -26.29
CA ARG A 319 13.68 -7.51 -24.87
C ARG A 319 12.22 -7.84 -24.58
N VAL A 320 11.30 -7.12 -25.23
CA VAL A 320 9.85 -7.39 -25.09
C VAL A 320 9.49 -8.77 -25.63
N ILE A 321 10.03 -9.18 -26.78
CA ILE A 321 9.77 -10.48 -27.41
C ILE A 321 10.36 -11.63 -26.57
N ASP A 322 11.50 -11.42 -25.93
CA ASP A 322 12.11 -12.43 -25.07
C ASP A 322 11.22 -12.73 -23.85
N GLU A 323 10.56 -11.71 -23.29
CA GLU A 323 9.61 -11.88 -22.18
C GLU A 323 8.22 -12.35 -22.66
N TYR A 324 7.76 -11.82 -23.82
CA TYR A 324 6.46 -12.13 -24.43
C TYR A 324 6.62 -12.72 -25.84
N PRO A 325 6.97 -14.01 -25.99
CA PRO A 325 7.29 -14.61 -27.29
C PRO A 325 6.11 -14.69 -28.27
N ASN A 326 4.89 -14.48 -27.79
CA ASN A 326 3.69 -14.49 -28.66
C ASN A 326 3.15 -13.07 -28.92
N PHE A 327 3.85 -12.03 -28.48
CA PHE A 327 3.46 -10.64 -28.75
C PHE A 327 3.79 -10.26 -30.19
N MET A 328 2.85 -10.46 -31.09
CA MET A 328 3.00 -10.30 -32.53
C MET A 328 3.46 -8.90 -32.93
N ALA A 329 2.97 -7.85 -32.25
CA ALA A 329 3.37 -6.46 -32.54
C ALA A 329 4.86 -6.23 -32.33
N GLY A 330 5.48 -6.87 -31.36
CA GLY A 330 6.93 -6.79 -31.14
C GLY A 330 7.74 -7.27 -32.34
N TYR A 331 7.38 -8.43 -32.91
CA TYR A 331 8.04 -8.93 -34.14
C TYR A 331 7.78 -8.03 -35.34
N TYR A 332 6.54 -7.57 -35.53
CA TYR A 332 6.18 -6.67 -36.62
C TYR A 332 7.03 -5.40 -36.62
N HIS A 333 7.07 -4.69 -35.49
CA HIS A 333 7.83 -3.44 -35.39
C HIS A 333 9.35 -3.68 -35.42
N ARG A 334 9.83 -4.82 -34.90
CA ARG A 334 11.26 -5.18 -35.04
C ARG A 334 11.64 -5.46 -36.49
N ALA A 335 10.80 -6.15 -37.25
CA ALA A 335 11.04 -6.39 -38.68
C ALA A 335 11.14 -5.06 -39.45
N GLU A 336 10.24 -4.14 -39.22
CA GLU A 336 10.28 -2.82 -39.87
C GLU A 336 11.56 -2.04 -39.52
N ALA A 337 11.96 -2.04 -38.25
CA ALA A 337 13.20 -1.40 -37.81
C ALA A 337 14.45 -2.07 -38.43
N ARG A 338 14.48 -3.42 -38.54
CA ARG A 338 15.54 -4.19 -39.21
C ARG A 338 15.67 -3.87 -40.69
N LYS A 339 14.55 -3.69 -41.39
CA LYS A 339 14.57 -3.26 -42.81
C LYS A 339 15.26 -1.90 -42.95
N LYS A 340 15.01 -0.97 -42.05
CA LYS A 340 15.59 0.39 -42.07
C LYS A 340 17.12 0.38 -41.94
N ILE A 341 17.69 -0.58 -41.19
CA ILE A 341 19.16 -0.74 -41.06
C ILE A 341 19.78 -1.72 -42.03
N GLY A 342 18.98 -2.28 -42.95
CA GLY A 342 19.46 -3.24 -43.98
C GLY A 342 19.61 -4.69 -43.52
N ASP A 343 19.15 -5.04 -42.31
CA ASP A 343 19.11 -6.43 -41.81
C ASP A 343 17.92 -7.18 -42.43
N ARG A 344 18.04 -7.50 -43.72
CA ARG A 344 16.97 -8.19 -44.48
C ARG A 344 16.69 -9.57 -43.92
N LYS A 345 17.73 -10.34 -43.56
CA LYS A 345 17.58 -11.71 -43.05
C LYS A 345 16.82 -11.73 -41.71
N GLY A 346 17.17 -10.85 -40.79
CA GLY A 346 16.47 -10.72 -39.52
C GLY A 346 15.04 -10.25 -39.70
N ALA A 347 14.78 -9.32 -40.63
CA ALA A 347 13.43 -8.87 -40.95
C ALA A 347 12.52 -9.98 -41.46
N GLU A 348 13.01 -10.77 -42.47
CA GLU A 348 12.28 -11.92 -43.02
C GLU A 348 11.96 -12.99 -41.96
N GLN A 349 12.84 -13.22 -41.00
CA GLN A 349 12.59 -14.14 -39.89
C GLN A 349 11.45 -13.65 -38.98
N ASP A 350 11.43 -12.36 -38.65
CA ASP A 350 10.36 -11.75 -37.84
C ASP A 350 9.03 -11.76 -38.60
N GLU A 351 9.03 -11.43 -39.88
CA GLU A 351 7.85 -11.47 -40.76
C GLU A 351 7.27 -12.88 -40.87
N PHE A 352 8.10 -13.87 -41.03
CA PHE A 352 7.69 -15.27 -41.04
C PHE A 352 7.05 -15.67 -39.72
N LYS A 353 7.59 -15.19 -38.58
CA LYS A 353 7.02 -15.43 -37.27
C LYS A 353 5.65 -14.78 -37.13
N VAL A 354 5.47 -13.52 -37.59
CA VAL A 354 4.19 -12.83 -37.61
C VAL A 354 3.17 -13.58 -38.47
N MET A 355 3.55 -13.98 -39.68
CA MET A 355 2.69 -14.73 -40.59
C MET A 355 2.23 -16.07 -39.96
N LYS A 356 3.17 -16.80 -39.34
CA LYS A 356 2.84 -18.04 -38.61
C LYS A 356 1.84 -17.81 -37.51
N MET A 357 2.03 -16.79 -36.64
CA MET A 357 1.10 -16.45 -35.58
C MET A 357 -0.29 -16.08 -36.10
N GLN A 358 -0.36 -15.37 -37.24
CA GLN A 358 -1.64 -15.04 -37.89
C GLN A 358 -2.37 -16.28 -38.39
N LEU A 359 -1.62 -17.22 -39.01
CA LEU A 359 -2.18 -18.49 -39.48
C LEU A 359 -2.67 -19.36 -38.33
N ASP A 360 -1.88 -19.46 -37.27
CA ASP A 360 -2.24 -20.22 -36.07
C ASP A 360 -3.53 -19.64 -35.43
N LYS A 361 -3.63 -18.30 -35.31
CA LYS A 361 -4.84 -17.63 -34.82
C LYS A 361 -6.06 -17.89 -35.70
N ARG A 362 -5.89 -17.86 -37.04
CA ARG A 362 -6.97 -18.13 -38.01
C ARG A 362 -7.44 -19.58 -37.94
N ASN A 363 -6.54 -20.52 -37.72
CA ASN A 363 -6.83 -21.95 -37.67
C ASN A 363 -7.30 -22.42 -36.28
N GLY A 364 -7.51 -21.50 -35.33
CA GLY A 364 -7.90 -21.82 -33.95
C GLY A 364 -6.84 -22.56 -33.16
N VAL A 365 -5.60 -22.62 -33.69
CA VAL A 365 -4.46 -23.17 -32.96
C VAL A 365 -4.02 -22.11 -31.96
N THR A 366 -4.44 -22.26 -30.72
CA THR A 366 -3.84 -21.49 -29.62
C THR A 366 -2.38 -21.89 -29.54
N SER A 367 -1.45 -20.96 -29.78
CA SER A 367 0.00 -21.17 -29.63
C SER A 367 0.34 -21.33 -28.13
N GLY A 368 -0.14 -22.42 -27.55
CA GLY A 368 0.17 -22.88 -26.22
C GLY A 368 1.00 -24.15 -26.35
N GLY A 369 2.30 -24.05 -26.12
CA GLY A 369 3.05 -25.25 -25.78
C GLY A 369 2.39 -25.92 -24.58
N ASN A 370 2.05 -27.21 -24.72
CA ASN A 370 1.58 -28.19 -23.74
C ASN A 370 1.34 -27.63 -22.32
N GLY A 371 0.11 -27.20 -22.07
CA GLY A 371 -0.34 -26.81 -20.74
C GLY A 371 -1.82 -26.56 -20.80
N LYS A 372 -2.61 -27.51 -20.28
CA LYS A 372 -4.04 -27.40 -20.10
C LYS A 372 -4.42 -26.00 -19.67
N ASP A 373 -5.40 -25.41 -20.37
CA ASP A 373 -6.16 -24.28 -19.86
C ASP A 373 -6.66 -24.61 -18.44
N VAL A 374 -6.00 -24.07 -17.45
CA VAL A 374 -6.52 -24.04 -16.09
C VAL A 374 -7.21 -22.71 -15.98
N ALA A 375 -8.55 -22.80 -16.01
CA ALA A 375 -9.42 -21.72 -15.57
C ALA A 375 -8.90 -21.15 -14.25
N ASP A 376 -8.96 -19.82 -14.14
CA ASP A 376 -8.77 -19.10 -12.90
C ASP A 376 -9.57 -19.77 -11.76
N ASN A 377 -8.87 -20.47 -10.91
CA ASN A 377 -9.30 -20.79 -9.58
C ASN A 377 -8.15 -20.41 -8.65
N ASN A 378 -8.28 -19.22 -8.05
CA ASN A 378 -7.58 -18.85 -6.85
C ASN A 378 -7.92 -19.86 -5.75
N ASN A 379 -7.01 -20.76 -5.46
CA ASN A 379 -6.89 -21.36 -4.14
C ASN A 379 -5.42 -21.64 -3.88
N GLY A 380 -4.96 -21.06 -2.77
CA GLY A 380 -3.59 -21.15 -2.31
C GLY A 380 -3.16 -22.58 -2.07
N ASP A 381 -1.94 -22.85 -2.38
CA ASP A 381 -1.10 -23.75 -1.61
C ASP A 381 0.37 -23.35 -1.72
N SER A 382 0.99 -23.28 -0.56
CA SER A 382 2.38 -23.01 -0.30
C SER A 382 3.23 -24.23 -0.70
N GLY A 383 4.11 -24.03 -1.68
CA GLY A 383 5.10 -25.05 -2.04
C GLY A 383 6.24 -24.41 -2.84
N GLN A 384 7.37 -24.19 -2.16
CA GLN A 384 8.64 -23.86 -2.80
C GLN A 384 8.94 -24.83 -3.92
N ASP A 385 8.99 -24.34 -5.15
CA ASP A 385 10.00 -24.82 -6.10
C ASP A 385 10.38 -23.71 -7.07
N SER A 386 11.63 -23.37 -7.01
CA SER A 386 12.34 -22.40 -7.81
C SER A 386 12.49 -22.88 -9.27
N SER A 387 12.42 -21.94 -10.20
CA SER A 387 12.90 -22.04 -11.57
C SER A 387 11.97 -22.68 -12.63
N LYS A 388 10.78 -22.11 -12.80
CA LYS A 388 10.20 -21.94 -14.14
C LYS A 388 9.43 -20.64 -14.14
N THR A 389 10.09 -19.55 -14.54
CA THR A 389 9.45 -18.27 -14.84
C THR A 389 8.28 -18.54 -15.77
N ARG A 390 7.05 -18.51 -15.24
CA ARG A 390 5.84 -18.51 -16.07
C ARG A 390 5.93 -17.27 -16.94
N LYS A 391 6.06 -17.44 -18.25
CA LYS A 391 6.00 -16.34 -19.19
C LYS A 391 4.66 -15.65 -19.02
N LYS A 392 4.71 -14.33 -18.78
CA LYS A 392 3.53 -13.50 -18.55
C LYS A 392 2.58 -13.57 -19.75
N SER A 393 1.29 -13.45 -19.52
CA SER A 393 0.28 -13.48 -20.58
C SER A 393 0.40 -12.28 -21.50
N ASP A 394 0.39 -12.50 -22.83
CA ASP A 394 0.45 -11.43 -23.84
C ASP A 394 -0.72 -10.46 -23.76
N LYS A 395 -1.84 -10.82 -23.10
CA LYS A 395 -2.99 -9.94 -22.87
C LYS A 395 -2.62 -8.64 -22.17
N ASN A 396 -1.61 -8.68 -21.28
CA ASN A 396 -1.15 -7.47 -20.60
C ASN A 396 -0.47 -6.48 -21.56
N MET A 397 0.18 -6.97 -22.62
CA MET A 397 0.84 -6.11 -23.60
C MET A 397 -0.12 -5.45 -24.59
N GLU A 398 -1.35 -5.96 -24.76
CA GLU A 398 -2.36 -5.35 -25.64
C GLU A 398 -2.76 -3.93 -25.18
N ASN A 399 -2.55 -3.63 -23.90
CA ASN A 399 -2.87 -2.34 -23.27
C ASN A 399 -1.69 -1.35 -23.22
N TYR A 400 -0.62 -1.56 -23.98
CA TYR A 400 0.60 -0.75 -23.89
C TYR A 400 0.41 0.76 -24.16
N ARG A 401 -0.67 1.17 -24.80
CA ARG A 401 -1.03 2.57 -25.05
C ARG A 401 -2.06 3.13 -24.06
N LYS A 402 -2.52 2.32 -23.12
CA LYS A 402 -3.53 2.76 -22.16
C LYS A 402 -2.88 3.59 -21.06
N ILE A 403 -3.33 4.82 -20.89
CA ILE A 403 -3.00 5.63 -19.73
C ILE A 403 -3.59 4.96 -18.49
N VAL A 404 -2.78 4.89 -17.42
CA VAL A 404 -3.11 4.13 -16.22
C VAL A 404 -3.63 5.10 -15.15
N ILE A 405 -4.70 4.70 -14.47
CA ILE A 405 -5.23 5.39 -13.28
C ILE A 405 -4.17 5.25 -12.17
N ALA A 406 -3.85 6.36 -11.51
CA ALA A 406 -3.08 6.31 -10.28
C ALA A 406 -4.00 5.72 -9.20
N ASP A 407 -3.85 4.42 -8.97
CA ASP A 407 -4.44 3.77 -7.81
C ASP A 407 -3.58 4.16 -6.60
N ASP A 408 -4.24 4.58 -5.50
CA ASP A 408 -3.53 5.07 -4.32
C ASP A 408 -2.77 3.92 -3.64
N SER A 409 -1.65 3.48 -4.25
CA SER A 409 -0.69 2.61 -3.57
C SER A 409 -0.04 3.31 -2.36
N GLU A 410 -0.19 4.64 -2.25
CA GLU A 410 0.05 5.38 -1.01
C GLU A 410 -1.00 5.08 0.08
N ALA A 411 -2.19 4.54 -0.25
CA ALA A 411 -3.13 4.06 0.76
C ALA A 411 -2.46 2.97 1.63
N ASP A 412 -1.68 2.07 1.03
CA ASP A 412 -0.88 1.09 1.77
C ASP A 412 0.15 1.74 2.72
N GLN A 413 0.75 2.86 2.30
CA GLN A 413 1.65 3.62 3.15
C GLN A 413 0.89 4.48 4.16
N ARG A 414 -0.31 4.97 3.85
CA ARG A 414 -1.17 5.71 4.79
C ARG A 414 -1.74 4.80 5.85
N TYR A 415 -2.19 3.60 5.52
CA TYR A 415 -2.58 2.61 6.54
C TYR A 415 -1.42 2.30 7.49
N LYS A 416 -0.19 2.29 6.99
CA LYS A 416 1.02 2.18 7.84
C LYS A 416 1.31 3.46 8.63
N SER A 417 0.96 4.65 8.14
CA SER A 417 1.23 5.94 8.80
C SER A 417 0.14 6.38 9.77
N ASP A 418 -1.14 6.06 9.50
CA ASP A 418 -2.26 6.36 10.42
C ASP A 418 -2.11 5.60 11.76
N TYR A 419 -1.34 4.51 11.77
CA TYR A 419 -0.94 3.84 13.01
C TYR A 419 0.13 4.60 13.82
N ARG A 420 0.61 5.75 13.38
CA ARG A 420 1.47 6.62 14.20
C ARG A 420 0.63 7.37 15.24
N GLY A 421 0.13 6.64 16.18
CA GLY A 421 -0.09 6.91 17.59
C GLY A 421 -0.69 8.24 18.07
N ARG A 422 -1.24 9.12 17.22
CA ARG A 422 -1.83 10.39 17.71
C ARG A 422 -3.15 10.22 18.44
N GLU A 423 -3.89 9.14 18.20
CA GLU A 423 -5.18 8.90 18.88
C GLU A 423 -5.11 7.97 20.10
N ILE A 424 -4.08 7.12 20.18
CA ILE A 424 -3.96 6.17 21.30
C ILE A 424 -3.53 6.85 22.59
N GLY A 425 -2.80 7.97 22.52
CA GLY A 425 -2.32 8.71 23.70
C GLY A 425 -3.34 9.64 24.35
N ARG A 426 -4.43 10.01 23.67
CA ARG A 426 -5.41 10.98 24.20
C ARG A 426 -6.65 10.37 24.81
N ALA A 427 -6.96 9.12 24.57
CA ALA A 427 -8.22 8.52 24.99
C ALA A 427 -8.24 7.92 26.40
N HIS A 428 -7.10 7.63 27.04
CA HIS A 428 -7.05 6.97 28.35
C HIS A 428 -5.79 7.32 29.18
N VAL A 429 -5.55 8.60 29.44
CA VAL A 429 -4.62 9.01 30.53
C VAL A 429 -5.41 9.71 31.62
#